data_95c1832ac4de7d1055b17c43045dd3f9
#
_entry.id   95c1832ac4de7d1055b17c43045dd3f9
#
_cell.length_a   1.000
_cell.length_b   1.000
_cell.length_c   1.000
_cell.angle_alpha   90.00
_cell.angle_beta   90.00
_cell.angle_gamma   90.00
#
_symmetry.space_group_name_H-M   'P 1'
#
loop_
_entity.id
_entity.type
_entity.pdbx_description
1 polymer ?
#
loop_
_entity_poly.entity_id
_entity_poly.type
_entity_poly.pdbx_seq_one_letter_code
_entity_poly.pdbx_strand_id
1 'polypeptide(L)'
;YNGSYYLSIFHRNSINTVSALPVLFTGEIVSYDFSDDAAKAYGSNMIEVNSGVWALYTGDVNQDGQVDTADMSLVDNDSAGFNTGYLTTDINGDGIVDTADMTYVDNNSSSFVTSSTP
;
A
#
# COMPACT_ATOMS: atom_id res chain seq x y z
N TYR A 1 26.22 -0.45 -7.24
CA TYR A 1 26.43 0.64 -6.28
C TYR A 1 26.64 0.11 -4.89
N ASN A 2 27.61 0.64 -4.18
CA ASN A 2 27.77 0.43 -2.74
C ASN A 2 27.27 1.67 -2.01
N GLY A 3 26.62 1.49 -0.87
CA GLY A 3 26.12 2.58 -0.07
C GLY A 3 24.83 2.18 0.64
N SER A 4 24.25 3.12 1.36
CA SER A 4 23.01 2.89 2.08
C SER A 4 21.90 3.76 1.48
N TYR A 5 20.77 3.13 1.17
CA TYR A 5 19.66 3.76 0.49
C TYR A 5 18.34 3.37 1.16
N TYR A 6 17.40 4.28 1.19
CA TYR A 6 16.04 3.94 1.55
C TYR A 6 15.41 3.13 0.42
N LEU A 7 14.67 2.07 0.80
CA LEU A 7 13.89 1.27 -0.16
C LEU A 7 12.44 1.77 -0.13
N SER A 8 11.89 2.04 -1.28
CA SER A 8 10.52 2.51 -1.42
C SER A 8 9.74 1.51 -2.25
N ILE A 9 8.59 1.07 -1.73
CA ILE A 9 7.71 0.14 -2.42
C ILE A 9 6.53 0.91 -2.98
N PHE A 10 6.33 0.82 -4.28
CA PHE A 10 5.17 1.35 -4.98
C PHE A 10 4.32 0.20 -5.51
N HIS A 11 3.06 0.22 -5.16
CA HIS A 11 2.08 -0.75 -5.66
C HIS A 11 0.89 0.02 -6.23
N ARG A 12 0.20 -0.56 -7.22
CA ARG A 12 -0.84 0.15 -7.99
C ARG A 12 -1.97 0.75 -7.14
N ASN A 13 -2.25 0.17 -5.97
CA ASN A 13 -3.34 0.63 -5.12
C ASN A 13 -3.00 0.64 -3.62
N SER A 14 -1.74 0.60 -3.28
CA SER A 14 -1.26 0.72 -1.90
C SER A 14 -0.50 2.02 -1.71
N ILE A 15 -0.43 2.52 -0.48
CA ILE A 15 0.39 3.69 -0.20
C ILE A 15 1.88 3.36 -0.40
N ASN A 16 2.64 4.37 -0.80
CA ASN A 16 4.08 4.26 -0.88
C ASN A 16 4.65 3.96 0.52
N THR A 17 5.40 2.88 0.65
CA THR A 17 5.98 2.45 1.93
C THR A 17 7.49 2.41 1.80
N VAL A 18 8.17 3.05 2.74
CA VAL A 18 9.62 3.23 2.72
C VAL A 18 10.23 2.44 3.87
N SER A 19 11.44 1.90 3.67
CA SER A 19 12.17 1.23 4.76
C SER A 19 12.43 2.20 5.92
N ALA A 20 12.40 1.68 7.14
CA ALA A 20 12.55 2.51 8.35
C ALA A 20 13.92 3.19 8.40
N LEU A 21 14.94 2.51 7.92
CA LEU A 21 16.31 2.99 7.88
C LEU A 21 16.91 2.74 6.50
N PRO A 22 17.96 3.47 6.12
CA PRO A 22 18.68 3.15 4.89
C PRO A 22 19.21 1.73 4.93
N VAL A 23 19.06 1.02 3.83
CA VAL A 23 19.51 -0.36 3.66
C VAL A 23 20.87 -0.35 3.00
N LEU A 24 21.81 -1.10 3.56
CA LEU A 24 23.17 -1.16 3.05
C LEU A 24 23.23 -2.05 1.81
N PHE A 25 23.72 -1.47 0.71
CA PHE A 25 23.92 -2.18 -0.55
C PHE A 25 25.38 -2.58 -0.66
N THR A 26 25.68 -3.85 -0.33
CA THR A 26 27.02 -4.44 -0.47
C THR A 26 26.90 -5.79 -1.16
N GLY A 27 27.60 -5.98 -2.26
CA GLY A 27 27.57 -7.24 -2.99
C GLY A 27 26.41 -7.33 -3.97
N GLU A 28 26.05 -8.56 -4.36
CA GLU A 28 25.13 -8.82 -5.46
C GLU A 28 23.67 -8.95 -5.00
N ILE A 29 23.44 -9.30 -3.72
CA ILE A 29 22.09 -9.56 -3.20
C ILE A 29 21.83 -8.65 -2.00
N VAL A 30 20.71 -7.96 -2.06
CA VAL A 30 20.19 -7.16 -0.95
C VAL A 30 18.83 -7.72 -0.58
N SER A 31 18.69 -8.08 0.71
CA SER A 31 17.44 -8.62 1.23
C SER A 31 16.88 -7.70 2.32
N TYR A 32 15.58 -7.40 2.23
CA TYR A 32 14.88 -6.63 3.24
C TYR A 32 13.43 -7.13 3.31
N ASP A 33 13.04 -7.65 4.46
CA ASP A 33 11.70 -8.20 4.67
C ASP A 33 10.82 -7.18 5.40
N PHE A 34 9.82 -6.66 4.71
CA PHE A 34 8.84 -5.74 5.29
C PHE A 34 7.74 -6.47 6.08
N SER A 35 7.58 -7.77 5.89
CA SER A 35 6.40 -8.49 6.37
C SER A 35 6.47 -8.97 7.80
N ASP A 36 7.62 -8.91 8.44
CA ASP A 36 7.84 -9.51 9.78
C ASP A 36 7.64 -8.55 10.95
N ASP A 37 7.65 -7.25 10.72
CA ASP A 37 7.50 -6.26 11.77
C ASP A 37 7.13 -4.89 11.18
N ALA A 38 6.18 -4.19 11.81
CA ALA A 38 5.82 -2.82 11.40
C ALA A 38 7.00 -1.86 11.46
N ALA A 39 7.94 -2.07 12.37
CA ALA A 39 9.13 -1.24 12.52
C ALA A 39 10.08 -1.30 11.31
N LYS A 40 9.88 -2.23 10.39
CA LYS A 40 10.62 -2.28 9.12
C LYS A 40 10.21 -1.16 8.16
N ALA A 41 9.03 -0.61 8.29
CA ALA A 41 8.56 0.53 7.49
C ALA A 41 8.78 1.84 8.25
N TYR A 42 9.14 2.89 7.53
CA TYR A 42 9.28 4.22 8.08
C TYR A 42 7.95 4.68 8.71
N GLY A 43 8.01 5.16 9.94
CA GLY A 43 6.81 5.52 10.71
C GLY A 43 5.95 4.33 11.11
N SER A 44 6.46 3.11 11.04
CA SER A 44 5.72 1.87 11.32
C SER A 44 4.43 1.76 10.47
N ASN A 45 4.47 2.24 9.25
CA ASN A 45 3.30 2.49 8.40
C ASN A 45 2.85 1.22 7.66
N MET A 46 2.53 0.18 8.42
CA MET A 46 1.99 -1.09 7.90
C MET A 46 0.88 -1.61 8.81
N ILE A 47 0.06 -2.51 8.28
CA ILE A 47 -1.05 -3.13 9.00
C ILE A 47 -0.73 -4.61 9.29
N GLU A 48 -1.00 -5.05 10.51
CA GLU A 48 -0.92 -6.47 10.86
C GLU A 48 -2.15 -7.20 10.31
N VAL A 49 -1.91 -8.14 9.38
CA VAL A 49 -2.99 -8.89 8.72
C VAL A 49 -3.15 -10.30 9.29
N ASN A 50 -2.14 -10.77 10.00
CA ASN A 50 -2.15 -12.02 10.73
C ASN A 50 -1.09 -11.91 11.82
N SER A 51 -1.11 -12.78 12.82
CA SER A 51 -0.15 -12.70 13.94
C SER A 51 1.30 -12.72 13.42
N GLY A 52 2.02 -11.62 13.63
CA GLY A 52 3.41 -11.47 13.18
C GLY A 52 3.60 -11.27 11.67
N VAL A 53 2.52 -11.06 10.91
CA VAL A 53 2.59 -10.82 9.46
C VAL A 53 2.04 -9.43 9.15
N TRP A 54 2.84 -8.60 8.51
CA TRP A 54 2.54 -7.20 8.22
C TRP A 54 2.45 -6.97 6.71
N ALA A 55 1.60 -6.05 6.32
CA ALA A 55 1.35 -5.72 4.92
C ALA A 55 1.24 -4.20 4.74
N LEU A 56 1.37 -3.75 3.50
CA LEU A 56 1.16 -2.36 3.13
C LEU A 56 -0.32 -1.99 3.29
N TYR A 57 -0.61 -0.75 3.68
CA TYR A 57 -1.96 -0.23 3.62
C TYR A 57 -2.39 -0.07 2.15
N THR A 58 -3.53 -0.61 1.82
CA THR A 58 -4.12 -0.49 0.49
C THR A 58 -5.16 0.64 0.45
N GLY A 59 -5.59 0.99 -0.76
CA GLY A 59 -6.66 1.96 -0.99
C GLY A 59 -6.22 3.29 -1.60
N ASP A 60 -4.92 3.53 -1.73
CA ASP A 60 -4.39 4.73 -2.40
C ASP A 60 -4.42 4.50 -3.92
N VAL A 61 -5.60 4.62 -4.48
CA VAL A 61 -5.90 4.27 -5.88
C VAL A 61 -5.31 5.30 -6.85
N ASN A 62 -5.34 6.56 -6.46
CA ASN A 62 -4.81 7.67 -7.27
C ASN A 62 -3.32 7.93 -7.03
N GLN A 63 -2.70 7.24 -6.08
CA GLN A 63 -1.26 7.33 -5.75
C GLN A 63 -0.83 8.73 -5.30
N ASP A 64 -1.69 9.43 -4.56
CA ASP A 64 -1.36 10.75 -4.02
C ASP A 64 -0.75 10.71 -2.62
N GLY A 65 -0.60 9.51 -2.05
CA GLY A 65 0.00 9.30 -0.73
C GLY A 65 -1.00 9.34 0.42
N GLN A 66 -2.28 9.43 0.14
CA GLN A 66 -3.35 9.42 1.15
C GLN A 66 -4.46 8.48 0.72
N VAL A 67 -5.08 7.81 1.68
CA VAL A 67 -6.31 7.05 1.41
C VAL A 67 -7.47 7.90 1.90
N ASP A 68 -8.27 8.42 0.98
CA ASP A 68 -9.35 9.36 1.30
C ASP A 68 -10.57 9.23 0.37
N THR A 69 -11.46 10.20 0.42
CA THR A 69 -12.68 10.19 -0.38
C THR A 69 -12.44 10.30 -1.88
N ALA A 70 -11.29 10.82 -2.31
CA ALA A 70 -10.94 10.84 -3.73
C ALA A 70 -10.73 9.42 -4.25
N ASP A 71 -10.08 8.56 -3.46
CA ASP A 71 -9.91 7.14 -3.80
C ASP A 71 -11.26 6.42 -3.80
N MET A 72 -12.09 6.70 -2.79
CA MET A 72 -13.44 6.13 -2.69
C MET A 72 -14.26 6.44 -3.94
N SER A 73 -14.19 7.67 -4.43
CA SER A 73 -14.93 8.09 -5.63
C SER A 73 -14.51 7.31 -6.87
N LEU A 74 -13.23 7.02 -7.01
CA LEU A 74 -12.72 6.23 -8.13
C LEU A 74 -13.23 4.79 -8.08
N VAL A 75 -13.21 4.17 -6.92
CA VAL A 75 -13.74 2.81 -6.73
C VAL A 75 -15.25 2.78 -6.96
N ASP A 76 -15.97 3.77 -6.43
CA ASP A 76 -17.43 3.87 -6.62
C ASP A 76 -17.81 4.00 -8.08
N ASN A 77 -17.09 4.82 -8.84
CA ASN A 77 -17.33 5.00 -10.26
C ASN A 77 -17.12 3.70 -11.05
N ASP A 78 -16.04 3.00 -10.77
CA ASP A 78 -15.75 1.73 -11.46
C ASP A 78 -16.71 0.62 -11.05
N SER A 79 -17.11 0.59 -9.78
CA SER A 79 -18.12 -0.34 -9.28
C SER A 79 -19.47 -0.09 -9.94
N ALA A 80 -19.90 1.16 -10.05
CA ALA A 80 -21.14 1.53 -10.71
C ALA A 80 -21.14 1.18 -12.21
N GLY A 81 -19.97 1.23 -12.84
CA GLY A 81 -19.78 0.84 -14.24
C GLY A 81 -19.62 -0.65 -14.47
N PHE A 82 -19.64 -1.47 -13.42
CA PHE A 82 -19.36 -2.92 -13.47
C PHE A 82 -18.02 -3.23 -14.16
N ASN A 83 -17.01 -2.42 -13.88
CA ASN A 83 -15.70 -2.55 -14.52
C ASN A 83 -14.96 -3.80 -14.01
N THR A 84 -14.26 -4.46 -14.92
CA THR A 84 -13.52 -5.68 -14.65
C THR A 84 -12.14 -5.61 -15.29
N GLY A 85 -11.24 -6.49 -14.84
CA GLY A 85 -9.90 -6.63 -15.38
C GLY A 85 -8.83 -6.08 -14.42
N TYR A 86 -7.66 -5.76 -14.97
CA TYR A 86 -6.52 -5.25 -14.19
C TYR A 86 -6.65 -3.74 -13.99
N LEU A 87 -7.31 -3.36 -12.90
CA LEU A 87 -7.59 -1.96 -12.55
C LEU A 87 -7.01 -1.61 -11.19
N THR A 88 -6.62 -0.35 -11.00
CA THR A 88 -6.15 0.15 -9.69
C THR A 88 -7.27 0.11 -8.65
N THR A 89 -8.51 0.19 -9.09
CA THR A 89 -9.71 0.14 -8.25
C THR A 89 -10.11 -1.27 -7.82
N ASP A 90 -9.57 -2.31 -8.46
CA ASP A 90 -9.71 -3.70 -8.03
C ASP A 90 -8.70 -3.97 -6.93
N ILE A 91 -9.06 -3.63 -5.70
CA ILE A 91 -8.14 -3.62 -4.56
C ILE A 91 -7.82 -5.02 -4.08
N ASN A 92 -8.82 -5.90 -4.04
CA ASN A 92 -8.63 -7.28 -3.58
C ASN A 92 -8.08 -8.22 -4.67
N GLY A 93 -7.98 -7.76 -5.91
CA GLY A 93 -7.37 -8.53 -6.98
C GLY A 93 -8.24 -9.66 -7.55
N ASP A 94 -9.56 -9.61 -7.37
CA ASP A 94 -10.45 -10.67 -7.86
C ASP A 94 -10.94 -10.44 -9.31
N GLY A 95 -10.53 -9.36 -9.94
CA GLY A 95 -10.87 -9.03 -11.33
C GLY A 95 -12.17 -8.26 -11.48
N ILE A 96 -12.86 -7.94 -10.41
CA ILE A 96 -14.14 -7.23 -10.40
C ILE A 96 -14.04 -6.08 -9.42
N VAL A 97 -14.50 -4.89 -9.80
CA VAL A 97 -14.59 -3.76 -8.89
C VAL A 97 -15.99 -3.71 -8.29
N ASP A 98 -16.09 -3.90 -6.99
CA ASP A 98 -17.36 -3.94 -6.26
C ASP A 98 -17.27 -3.39 -4.84
N THR A 99 -18.27 -3.64 -4.03
CA THR A 99 -18.34 -3.14 -2.66
C THR A 99 -17.27 -3.74 -1.74
N ALA A 100 -16.71 -4.90 -2.08
CA ALA A 100 -15.59 -5.45 -1.33
C ALA A 100 -14.34 -4.55 -1.45
N ASP A 101 -14.09 -3.99 -2.64
CA ASP A 101 -12.99 -3.05 -2.85
C ASP A 101 -13.22 -1.75 -2.09
N MET A 102 -14.45 -1.24 -2.11
CA MET A 102 -14.83 -0.04 -1.37
C MET A 102 -14.59 -0.17 0.13
N THR A 103 -14.79 -1.37 0.68
CA THR A 103 -14.59 -1.62 2.11
C THR A 103 -13.15 -1.36 2.55
N TYR A 104 -12.17 -1.75 1.74
CA TYR A 104 -10.76 -1.47 2.05
C TYR A 104 -10.45 0.02 2.06
N VAL A 105 -10.96 0.76 1.09
CA VAL A 105 -10.76 2.21 1.03
C VAL A 105 -11.45 2.89 2.20
N ASP A 106 -12.68 2.50 2.51
CA ASP A 106 -13.45 3.07 3.62
C ASP A 106 -12.74 2.87 4.96
N ASN A 107 -12.28 1.65 5.24
CA ASN A 107 -11.58 1.34 6.48
C ASN A 107 -10.31 2.17 6.63
N ASN A 108 -9.50 2.26 5.57
CA ASN A 108 -8.22 2.97 5.64
C ASN A 108 -8.40 4.48 5.58
N SER A 109 -9.39 4.98 4.86
CA SER A 109 -9.77 6.40 4.87
C SER A 109 -10.23 6.83 6.27
N SER A 110 -11.04 6.01 6.92
CA SER A 110 -11.50 6.28 8.29
C SER A 110 -10.37 6.27 9.31
N SER A 111 -9.28 5.55 9.03
CA SER A 111 -8.07 5.50 9.85
C SER A 111 -7.04 6.57 9.47
N PHE A 112 -7.35 7.45 8.53
CA PHE A 112 -6.46 8.52 8.06
C PHE A 112 -5.10 7.99 7.57
N VAL A 113 -5.11 6.89 6.83
CA VAL A 113 -3.88 6.28 6.31
C VAL A 113 -3.22 7.20 5.29
N THR A 114 -1.96 7.55 5.54
CA THR A 114 -1.14 8.36 4.64
C THR A 114 0.25 7.76 4.52
N SER A 115 0.95 8.07 3.43
CA SER A 115 2.34 7.66 3.30
C SER A 115 3.22 8.37 4.33
N SER A 116 4.24 7.66 4.81
CA SER A 116 5.21 8.18 5.77
C SER A 116 6.60 8.04 5.15
N THR A 117 7.29 9.16 5.01
CA THR A 117 8.60 9.21 4.34
C THR A 117 9.63 9.94 5.21
N PRO A 118 10.90 9.58 5.09
CA PRO A 118 11.96 10.26 5.82
C PRO A 118 12.19 11.70 5.37
#